data_65decbd5aeb81a7a2cc703f73785f272
#
_entry.id   65decbd5aeb81a7a2cc703f73785f272
#
_cell.length_a   1.000
_cell.length_b   1.000
_cell.length_c   1.000
_cell.angle_alpha   90.00
_cell.angle_beta   90.00
_cell.angle_gamma   90.00
#
_symmetry.space_group_name_H-M   'P 1'
#
loop_
_entity.id
_entity.type
_entity.pdbx_description
1 polymer ?
#
loop_
_entity_poly.entity_id
_entity_poly.type
_entity_poly.pdbx_seq_one_letter_code
_entity_poly.pdbx_strand_id
1 'polypeptide(L)'
;VDVLAVLREVGAHLAPDRHACPCHHVVDALCPARPEPRPGFAPVAGVLDAAAVARLIDHTLLKPDTTPVQVRRLCAEAREHGFAAVCVNPVWVRLCIEELSGTDTLVATVAGFPLGASRADVKANEAAQAIGDGAREVDMVLNVGALKAGDRRLVEQDVRAVADACGALGAILKVIIEAALLSDEEKVAASAIAKLAGAGFVKTSTGFGPGGATLADVALIRATVGHGIGVKAAGGIRDWATARAMLSAGASRIGTSSGVKILAEAAAA
;
A
#
# COMPACT_ATOMS: atom_id res chain seq x y z
N VAL A 1 3.21 -21.27 7.05
CA VAL A 1 2.99 -20.55 8.32
C VAL A 1 1.56 -20.72 8.81
N ASP A 2 1.36 -20.91 10.10
CA ASP A 2 0.03 -20.88 10.72
C ASP A 2 -0.40 -19.42 10.94
N VAL A 3 -1.13 -18.89 9.96
CA VAL A 3 -1.62 -17.49 9.98
C VAL A 3 -2.47 -17.22 11.23
N LEU A 4 -3.32 -18.17 11.65
CA LEU A 4 -4.21 -17.99 12.81
C LEU A 4 -3.41 -17.91 14.12
N ALA A 5 -2.35 -18.71 14.26
CA ALA A 5 -1.48 -18.65 15.45
C ALA A 5 -0.79 -17.28 15.55
N VAL A 6 -0.19 -16.78 14.48
CA VAL A 6 0.45 -15.46 14.44
C VAL A 6 -0.55 -14.34 14.73
N LEU A 7 -1.76 -14.41 14.17
CA LEU A 7 -2.80 -13.42 14.39
C LEU A 7 -3.27 -13.38 15.85
N ARG A 8 -3.42 -14.52 16.51
CA ARG A 8 -3.74 -14.58 17.95
C ARG A 8 -2.65 -13.93 18.80
N GLU A 9 -1.38 -14.22 18.48
CA GLU A 9 -0.23 -13.64 19.17
C GLU A 9 -0.16 -12.12 18.99
N VAL A 10 -0.36 -11.60 17.77
CA VAL A 10 -0.45 -10.15 17.50
C VAL A 10 -1.59 -9.53 18.31
N GLY A 11 -2.78 -10.14 18.31
CA GLY A 11 -3.93 -9.67 19.06
C GLY A 11 -3.67 -9.58 20.56
N ALA A 12 -3.06 -10.60 21.14
CA ALA A 12 -2.71 -10.62 22.57
C ALA A 12 -1.73 -9.49 22.96
N HIS A 13 -0.81 -9.10 22.07
CA HIS A 13 0.14 -8.02 22.33
C HIS A 13 -0.47 -6.62 22.20
N LEU A 14 -1.42 -6.44 21.28
CA LEU A 14 -1.96 -5.13 20.95
C LEU A 14 -3.28 -4.78 21.65
N ALA A 15 -3.95 -5.76 22.24
CA ALA A 15 -5.29 -5.58 22.81
C ALA A 15 -5.42 -5.90 24.31
N PRO A 16 -4.45 -5.60 25.20
CA PRO A 16 -4.65 -5.85 26.62
C PRO A 16 -5.83 -5.04 27.22
N ASP A 17 -6.23 -3.92 26.60
CA ASP A 17 -7.20 -2.97 27.14
C ASP A 17 -8.43 -2.71 26.23
N ARG A 18 -8.61 -3.43 25.14
CA ARG A 18 -9.76 -3.23 24.24
C ARG A 18 -10.91 -4.17 24.57
N HIS A 19 -11.79 -3.74 25.48
CA HIS A 19 -13.12 -4.33 25.71
C HIS A 19 -14.09 -4.07 24.55
N ALA A 20 -13.74 -4.34 23.30
CA ALA A 20 -14.55 -3.82 22.21
C ALA A 20 -15.14 -4.85 21.23
N CYS A 21 -14.85 -6.13 21.36
CA CYS A 21 -15.63 -7.17 20.66
C CYS A 21 -15.55 -8.48 21.42
N PRO A 22 -16.68 -9.12 21.80
CA PRO A 22 -16.68 -10.42 22.48
C PRO A 22 -16.05 -11.54 21.66
N CYS A 23 -15.74 -11.29 20.40
CA CYS A 23 -15.15 -12.30 19.54
C CYS A 23 -13.63 -12.37 19.55
N HIS A 24 -12.88 -11.53 20.26
CA HIS A 24 -11.40 -11.54 20.34
C HIS A 24 -10.67 -11.79 19.00
N HIS A 25 -11.28 -11.45 17.87
CA HIS A 25 -10.79 -11.85 16.56
C HIS A 25 -9.94 -10.76 15.95
N VAL A 26 -8.64 -10.98 15.97
CA VAL A 26 -7.65 -10.33 15.09
C VAL A 26 -7.93 -10.73 13.64
N VAL A 27 -8.75 -11.76 13.42
CA VAL A 27 -9.15 -12.28 12.12
C VAL A 27 -10.60 -11.88 11.83
N ASP A 28 -10.80 -10.74 11.20
CA ASP A 28 -12.13 -10.25 10.81
C ASP A 28 -12.90 -11.11 9.80
N ALA A 29 -12.36 -12.18 9.31
CA ALA A 29 -13.08 -13.08 8.42
C ALA A 29 -14.38 -13.64 9.03
N LEU A 30 -14.48 -13.62 10.37
CA LEU A 30 -15.59 -14.18 11.13
C LEU A 30 -16.32 -13.17 12.04
N CYS A 31 -15.95 -11.88 12.01
CA CYS A 31 -16.62 -10.87 12.84
C CYS A 31 -17.88 -10.33 12.15
N PRO A 32 -19.08 -10.48 12.76
CA PRO A 32 -20.33 -10.00 12.18
C PRO A 32 -20.45 -8.46 12.11
N ALA A 33 -19.58 -7.72 12.82
CA ALA A 33 -19.51 -6.25 12.77
C ALA A 33 -18.54 -5.72 11.68
N ARG A 34 -18.33 -6.49 10.63
CA ARG A 34 -17.42 -6.17 9.54
C ARG A 34 -17.87 -4.93 8.76
N PRO A 35 -17.03 -3.91 8.59
CA PRO A 35 -17.35 -2.87 7.63
C PRO A 35 -17.42 -3.49 6.23
N GLU A 36 -18.42 -3.11 5.45
CA GLU A 36 -18.55 -3.51 4.05
C GLU A 36 -17.21 -3.27 3.32
N PRO A 37 -16.80 -4.18 2.41
CA PRO A 37 -15.59 -3.99 1.62
C PRO A 37 -15.66 -2.64 0.91
N ARG A 38 -14.67 -1.77 1.15
CA ARG A 38 -14.60 -0.51 0.41
C ARG A 38 -14.34 -0.81 -1.07
N PRO A 39 -15.04 -0.15 -2.00
CA PRO A 39 -14.75 -0.29 -3.43
C PRO A 39 -13.25 -0.07 -3.71
N GLY A 40 -12.64 -0.93 -4.53
CA GLY A 40 -11.22 -0.85 -4.88
C GLY A 40 -10.26 -1.56 -3.91
N PHE A 41 -10.75 -2.12 -2.79
CA PHE A 41 -9.90 -2.88 -1.85
C PHE A 41 -10.01 -4.40 -2.02
N ALA A 42 -11.14 -4.89 -2.53
CA ALA A 42 -11.33 -6.31 -2.79
C ALA A 42 -10.40 -6.82 -3.91
N PRO A 43 -10.06 -8.12 -3.92
CA PRO A 43 -9.40 -8.73 -5.06
C PRO A 43 -10.19 -8.51 -6.35
N VAL A 44 -9.47 -8.36 -7.43
CA VAL A 44 -10.09 -8.16 -8.75
C VAL A 44 -10.56 -9.50 -9.29
N ALA A 45 -11.82 -9.56 -9.75
CA ALA A 45 -12.42 -10.77 -10.32
C ALA A 45 -12.85 -10.53 -11.78
N GLY A 46 -12.73 -11.57 -12.60
CA GLY A 46 -13.20 -11.57 -13.99
C GLY A 46 -12.15 -11.11 -15.00
N VAL A 47 -12.59 -10.94 -16.24
CA VAL A 47 -11.77 -10.43 -17.34
C VAL A 47 -11.71 -8.91 -17.24
N LEU A 48 -10.51 -8.35 -17.26
CA LEU A 48 -10.27 -6.92 -17.20
C LEU A 48 -9.99 -6.40 -18.61
N ASP A 49 -10.71 -5.37 -19.02
CA ASP A 49 -10.30 -4.54 -20.16
C ASP A 49 -9.15 -3.60 -19.77
N ALA A 50 -8.54 -2.96 -20.76
CA ALA A 50 -7.41 -2.07 -20.54
C ALA A 50 -7.76 -0.88 -19.61
N ALA A 51 -8.97 -0.35 -19.69
CA ALA A 51 -9.43 0.75 -18.84
C ALA A 51 -9.55 0.32 -17.38
N ALA A 52 -10.07 -0.87 -17.12
CA ALA A 52 -10.11 -1.43 -15.77
C ALA A 52 -8.71 -1.69 -15.22
N VAL A 53 -7.78 -2.18 -16.06
CA VAL A 53 -6.37 -2.37 -15.67
C VAL A 53 -5.71 -1.04 -15.31
N ALA A 54 -5.94 0.03 -16.09
CA ALA A 54 -5.39 1.35 -15.81
C ALA A 54 -5.77 1.85 -14.41
N ARG A 55 -7.02 1.65 -14.00
CA ARG A 55 -7.53 2.04 -12.67
C ARG A 55 -6.95 1.22 -11.50
N LEU A 56 -6.13 0.23 -11.77
CA LEU A 56 -5.40 -0.56 -10.76
C LEU A 56 -3.91 -0.21 -10.70
N ILE A 57 -3.44 0.76 -11.50
CA ILE A 57 -2.02 1.12 -11.58
C ILE A 57 -1.74 2.43 -10.86
N ASP A 58 -0.79 2.39 -9.92
CA ASP A 58 -0.06 3.57 -9.43
C ASP A 58 1.19 3.73 -10.29
N HIS A 59 1.15 4.69 -11.23
CA HIS A 59 2.28 4.98 -12.11
C HIS A 59 3.37 5.70 -11.32
N THR A 60 4.56 5.07 -11.19
CA THR A 60 5.49 5.36 -10.08
C THR A 60 6.82 5.91 -10.58
N LEU A 61 7.28 7.01 -9.98
CA LEU A 61 8.59 7.59 -10.19
C LEU A 61 9.17 8.12 -8.87
N LEU A 62 10.07 7.34 -8.25
CA LEU A 62 10.61 7.60 -6.90
C LEU A 62 12.15 7.71 -6.88
N LYS A 63 12.80 7.75 -8.04
CA LYS A 63 14.26 7.90 -8.11
C LYS A 63 14.72 9.23 -7.52
N PRO A 64 15.86 9.26 -6.80
CA PRO A 64 16.35 10.50 -6.16
C PRO A 64 16.79 11.57 -7.17
N ASP A 65 17.13 11.16 -8.39
CA ASP A 65 17.55 12.03 -9.49
C ASP A 65 16.39 12.48 -10.40
N THR A 66 15.14 12.27 -9.95
CA THR A 66 13.94 12.67 -10.69
C THR A 66 13.90 14.19 -10.92
N THR A 67 13.61 14.60 -12.16
CA THR A 67 13.52 16.00 -12.57
C THR A 67 12.07 16.42 -12.81
N PRO A 68 11.75 17.75 -12.79
CA PRO A 68 10.40 18.23 -13.13
C PRO A 68 9.89 17.78 -14.49
N VAL A 69 10.77 17.66 -15.50
CA VAL A 69 10.41 17.19 -16.85
C VAL A 69 9.90 15.74 -16.82
N GLN A 70 10.56 14.88 -16.04
CA GLN A 70 10.13 13.49 -15.86
C GLN A 70 8.82 13.37 -15.11
N VAL A 71 8.59 14.24 -14.10
CA VAL A 71 7.31 14.28 -13.36
C VAL A 71 6.16 14.71 -14.27
N ARG A 72 6.35 15.78 -15.07
CA ARG A 72 5.35 16.22 -16.07
C ARG A 72 5.01 15.12 -17.07
N ARG A 73 6.02 14.38 -17.55
CA ARG A 73 5.80 13.24 -18.43
C ARG A 73 5.00 12.14 -17.73
N LEU A 74 5.32 11.78 -16.48
CA LEU A 74 4.56 10.82 -15.68
C LEU A 74 3.08 11.22 -15.56
N CYS A 75 2.81 12.49 -15.29
CA CYS A 75 1.46 13.03 -15.18
C CYS A 75 0.72 13.01 -16.54
N ALA A 76 1.41 13.34 -17.63
CA ALA A 76 0.84 13.27 -18.97
C ALA A 76 0.44 11.83 -19.34
N GLU A 77 1.32 10.86 -19.10
CA GLU A 77 1.03 9.43 -19.28
C GLU A 77 -0.16 8.98 -18.40
N ALA A 78 -0.22 9.44 -17.14
CA ALA A 78 -1.30 9.08 -16.23
C ALA A 78 -2.65 9.67 -16.69
N ARG A 79 -2.66 10.90 -17.16
CA ARG A 79 -3.85 11.57 -17.75
C ARG A 79 -4.35 10.87 -18.99
N GLU A 80 -3.43 10.54 -19.92
CA GLU A 80 -3.75 9.88 -21.19
C GLU A 80 -4.40 8.50 -20.97
N HIS A 81 -3.87 7.74 -20.04
CA HIS A 81 -4.29 6.36 -19.82
C HIS A 81 -5.30 6.17 -18.69
N GLY A 82 -5.59 7.21 -17.91
CA GLY A 82 -6.52 7.13 -16.77
C GLY A 82 -6.03 6.22 -15.65
N PHE A 83 -4.74 6.31 -15.29
CA PHE A 83 -4.21 5.54 -14.17
C PHE A 83 -4.87 5.93 -12.83
N ALA A 84 -4.90 4.98 -11.88
CA ALA A 84 -5.48 5.22 -10.56
C ALA A 84 -4.77 6.35 -9.82
N ALA A 85 -3.44 6.34 -9.85
CA ALA A 85 -2.62 7.38 -9.24
C ALA A 85 -1.26 7.52 -9.94
N VAL A 86 -0.63 8.68 -9.76
CA VAL A 86 0.82 8.81 -9.84
C VAL A 86 1.42 8.67 -8.44
N CYS A 87 2.61 8.05 -8.33
CA CYS A 87 3.30 7.91 -7.04
C CYS A 87 4.69 8.53 -7.15
N VAL A 88 4.93 9.60 -6.36
CA VAL A 88 6.12 10.43 -6.41
C VAL A 88 6.69 10.73 -5.03
N ASN A 89 7.94 11.19 -4.96
CA ASN A 89 8.49 11.74 -3.72
C ASN A 89 7.75 13.01 -3.27
N PRO A 90 7.66 13.32 -1.96
CA PRO A 90 6.85 14.41 -1.41
C PRO A 90 7.09 15.78 -2.07
N VAL A 91 8.32 16.09 -2.43
CA VAL A 91 8.71 17.36 -3.09
C VAL A 91 7.96 17.61 -4.42
N TRP A 92 7.44 16.57 -5.05
CA TRP A 92 6.77 16.66 -6.36
C TRP A 92 5.25 16.71 -6.29
N VAL A 93 4.65 16.58 -5.09
CA VAL A 93 3.19 16.49 -4.94
C VAL A 93 2.49 17.70 -5.56
N ARG A 94 2.90 18.92 -5.23
CA ARG A 94 2.28 20.14 -5.77
C ARG A 94 2.32 20.19 -7.29
N LEU A 95 3.47 19.86 -7.89
CA LEU A 95 3.60 19.80 -9.34
C LEU A 95 2.63 18.78 -9.96
N CYS A 96 2.49 17.59 -9.35
CA CYS A 96 1.54 16.58 -9.82
C CYS A 96 0.09 17.06 -9.70
N ILE A 97 -0.27 17.76 -8.63
CA ILE A 97 -1.63 18.33 -8.46
C ILE A 97 -1.94 19.36 -9.55
N GLU A 98 -0.98 20.22 -9.89
CA GLU A 98 -1.14 21.18 -10.99
C GLU A 98 -1.33 20.47 -12.35
N GLU A 99 -0.47 19.50 -12.66
CA GLU A 99 -0.47 18.77 -13.94
C GLU A 99 -1.69 17.84 -14.11
N LEU A 100 -2.24 17.31 -13.02
CA LEU A 100 -3.39 16.39 -13.03
C LEU A 100 -4.73 17.09 -12.79
N SER A 101 -4.73 18.41 -12.73
CA SER A 101 -5.98 19.17 -12.55
C SER A 101 -7.03 18.81 -13.61
N GLY A 102 -8.26 18.58 -13.18
CA GLY A 102 -9.38 18.18 -14.05
C GLY A 102 -9.39 16.70 -14.46
N THR A 103 -8.60 15.84 -13.80
CA THR A 103 -8.63 14.38 -13.99
C THR A 103 -9.04 13.66 -12.70
N ASP A 104 -9.41 12.38 -12.81
CA ASP A 104 -9.71 11.51 -11.67
C ASP A 104 -8.44 10.82 -11.10
N THR A 105 -7.27 11.01 -11.73
CA THR A 105 -6.01 10.41 -11.30
C THR A 105 -5.56 11.02 -9.96
N LEU A 106 -5.35 10.19 -8.96
CA LEU A 106 -4.92 10.62 -7.64
C LEU A 106 -3.41 10.90 -7.60
N VAL A 107 -2.99 11.72 -6.63
CA VAL A 107 -1.57 11.84 -6.29
C VAL A 107 -1.30 11.05 -5.03
N ALA A 108 -0.45 10.03 -5.18
CA ALA A 108 0.13 9.25 -4.09
C ALA A 108 1.57 9.72 -3.83
N THR A 109 1.99 9.64 -2.57
CA THR A 109 3.35 9.95 -2.17
C THR A 109 3.87 8.95 -1.15
N VAL A 110 5.05 9.17 -0.60
CA VAL A 110 5.71 8.28 0.34
C VAL A 110 6.02 8.97 1.66
N ALA A 111 6.13 8.21 2.76
CA ALA A 111 6.57 8.70 4.06
C ALA A 111 7.54 7.70 4.74
N GLY A 112 8.60 8.22 5.36
CA GLY A 112 9.67 7.41 5.93
C GLY A 112 10.41 6.56 4.91
N PHE A 113 10.41 6.97 3.67
CA PHE A 113 10.83 6.17 2.52
C PHE A 113 12.31 6.41 2.15
N PRO A 114 13.09 5.35 1.73
CA PRO A 114 12.63 3.96 1.59
C PRO A 114 12.90 3.07 2.81
N LEU A 115 13.51 3.57 3.89
CA LEU A 115 14.09 2.74 4.95
C LEU A 115 13.14 2.43 6.11
N GLY A 116 12.09 3.22 6.31
CA GLY A 116 11.17 3.09 7.44
C GLY A 116 11.77 3.41 8.82
N ALA A 117 13.01 3.88 8.86
CA ALA A 117 13.81 4.07 10.09
C ALA A 117 13.64 5.45 10.76
N SER A 118 12.76 6.30 10.22
CA SER A 118 12.41 7.57 10.85
C SER A 118 11.48 7.37 12.06
N ARG A 119 11.45 8.33 12.98
CA ARG A 119 10.52 8.34 14.11
C ARG A 119 9.06 8.47 13.60
N ALA A 120 8.12 7.92 14.36
CA ALA A 120 6.70 7.93 14.03
C ALA A 120 6.14 9.34 13.82
N ASP A 121 6.51 10.28 14.70
CA ASP A 121 6.10 11.69 14.61
C ASP A 121 6.63 12.39 13.35
N VAL A 122 7.85 12.04 12.91
CA VAL A 122 8.44 12.56 11.66
C VAL A 122 7.69 12.05 10.44
N LYS A 123 7.38 10.74 10.39
CA LYS A 123 6.59 10.15 9.31
C LYS A 123 5.16 10.72 9.24
N ALA A 124 4.52 10.89 10.40
CA ALA A 124 3.18 11.48 10.48
C ALA A 124 3.16 12.93 9.99
N ASN A 125 4.17 13.72 10.36
CA ASN A 125 4.31 15.09 9.88
C ASN A 125 4.60 15.16 8.37
N GLU A 126 5.49 14.29 7.86
CA GLU A 126 5.77 14.19 6.42
C GLU A 126 4.48 13.87 5.63
N ALA A 127 3.69 12.90 6.11
CA ALA A 127 2.39 12.55 5.52
C ALA A 127 1.41 13.74 5.57
N ALA A 128 1.26 14.41 6.72
CA ALA A 128 0.35 15.53 6.88
C ALA A 128 0.70 16.70 5.95
N GLN A 129 1.99 17.02 5.79
CA GLN A 129 2.45 18.07 4.87
C GLN A 129 2.14 17.70 3.42
N ALA A 130 2.45 16.47 3.01
CA ALA A 130 2.18 16.02 1.65
C ALA A 130 0.67 15.99 1.33
N ILE A 131 -0.18 15.63 2.29
CA ILE A 131 -1.64 15.70 2.15
C ILE A 131 -2.11 17.16 2.06
N GLY A 132 -1.53 18.06 2.85
CA GLY A 132 -1.75 19.49 2.74
C GLY A 132 -1.35 20.06 1.37
N ASP A 133 -0.35 19.49 0.72
CA ASP A 133 0.06 19.81 -0.65
C ASP A 133 -0.85 19.20 -1.73
N GLY A 134 -1.80 18.33 -1.34
CA GLY A 134 -2.82 17.76 -2.22
C GLY A 134 -2.78 16.24 -2.40
N ALA A 135 -1.82 15.51 -1.83
CA ALA A 135 -1.80 14.05 -1.90
C ALA A 135 -3.08 13.44 -1.30
N ARG A 136 -3.56 12.35 -1.90
CA ARG A 136 -4.74 11.61 -1.43
C ARG A 136 -4.40 10.19 -0.99
N GLU A 137 -3.20 9.73 -1.27
CA GLU A 137 -2.69 8.44 -0.84
C GLU A 137 -1.25 8.61 -0.33
N VAL A 138 -0.90 7.93 0.77
CA VAL A 138 0.45 7.95 1.35
C VAL A 138 0.94 6.52 1.53
N ASP A 139 2.06 6.18 0.91
CA ASP A 139 2.74 4.89 1.03
C ASP A 139 3.84 5.02 2.10
N MET A 140 3.59 4.71 3.37
CA MET A 140 4.61 4.74 4.42
C MET A 140 5.40 3.44 4.48
N VAL A 141 6.67 3.50 4.84
CA VAL A 141 7.45 2.30 5.18
C VAL A 141 7.39 2.07 6.70
N LEU A 142 6.99 0.85 7.11
CA LEU A 142 6.96 0.49 8.53
C LEU A 142 8.39 0.41 9.11
N ASN A 143 8.51 0.46 10.43
CA ASN A 143 9.79 0.26 11.10
C ASN A 143 10.16 -1.23 11.10
N VAL A 144 10.92 -1.66 10.06
CA VAL A 144 11.36 -3.05 9.88
C VAL A 144 12.23 -3.51 11.05
N GLY A 145 13.11 -2.64 11.58
CA GLY A 145 13.98 -2.97 12.70
C GLY A 145 13.19 -3.31 13.98
N ALA A 146 12.17 -2.52 14.29
CA ALA A 146 11.27 -2.79 15.42
C ALA A 146 10.50 -4.11 15.24
N LEU A 147 10.02 -4.38 14.02
CA LEU A 147 9.34 -5.64 13.73
C LEU A 147 10.27 -6.84 13.94
N LYS A 148 11.50 -6.77 13.44
CA LYS A 148 12.55 -7.79 13.62
C LYS A 148 12.91 -8.03 15.08
N ALA A 149 12.89 -6.97 15.89
CA ALA A 149 13.10 -7.05 17.35
C ALA A 149 11.90 -7.63 18.11
N GLY A 150 10.77 -7.89 17.44
CA GLY A 150 9.54 -8.35 18.07
C GLY A 150 8.75 -7.24 18.79
N ASP A 151 9.17 -5.98 18.69
CA ASP A 151 8.48 -4.84 19.29
C ASP A 151 7.24 -4.43 18.46
N ARG A 152 6.20 -5.25 18.57
CA ARG A 152 4.93 -5.07 17.87
C ARG A 152 4.20 -3.79 18.28
N ARG A 153 4.39 -3.33 19.53
CA ARG A 153 3.79 -2.07 20.01
C ARG A 153 4.41 -0.86 19.32
N LEU A 154 5.73 -0.83 19.20
CA LEU A 154 6.41 0.25 18.48
C LEU A 154 6.00 0.29 17.00
N VAL A 155 5.88 -0.88 16.35
CA VAL A 155 5.40 -0.96 14.96
C VAL A 155 3.95 -0.47 14.84
N GLU A 156 3.07 -0.85 15.76
CA GLU A 156 1.67 -0.39 15.75
C GLU A 156 1.57 1.13 15.97
N GLN A 157 2.32 1.67 16.92
CA GLN A 157 2.37 3.11 17.17
C GLN A 157 2.91 3.89 15.97
N ASP A 158 3.94 3.37 15.30
CA ASP A 158 4.52 3.95 14.09
C ASP A 158 3.47 4.06 12.95
N VAL A 159 2.75 2.96 12.70
CA VAL A 159 1.71 2.94 11.65
C VAL A 159 0.51 3.79 12.04
N ARG A 160 0.05 3.71 13.29
CA ARG A 160 -1.12 4.45 13.78
C ARG A 160 -0.91 5.95 13.70
N ALA A 161 0.26 6.46 14.06
CA ALA A 161 0.55 7.89 13.97
C ALA A 161 0.33 8.44 12.56
N VAL A 162 0.74 7.69 11.53
CA VAL A 162 0.53 8.08 10.13
C VAL A 162 -0.90 7.82 9.68
N ALA A 163 -1.53 6.73 10.16
CA ALA A 163 -2.93 6.42 9.84
C ALA A 163 -3.88 7.49 10.38
N ASP A 164 -3.65 7.97 11.60
CA ASP A 164 -4.44 9.04 12.22
C ASP A 164 -4.27 10.37 11.44
N ALA A 165 -3.04 10.71 11.03
CA ALA A 165 -2.78 11.89 10.21
C ALA A 165 -3.49 11.80 8.84
N CYS A 166 -3.42 10.63 8.17
CA CYS A 166 -4.12 10.40 6.91
C CYS A 166 -5.64 10.46 7.08
N GLY A 167 -6.18 9.79 8.11
CA GLY A 167 -7.61 9.74 8.39
C GLY A 167 -8.21 11.11 8.70
N ALA A 168 -7.53 11.92 9.51
CA ALA A 168 -7.95 13.28 9.84
C ALA A 168 -8.03 14.21 8.62
N LEU A 169 -7.23 13.96 7.59
CA LEU A 169 -7.14 14.76 6.37
C LEU A 169 -7.80 14.10 5.15
N GLY A 170 -8.49 12.96 5.32
CA GLY A 170 -9.22 12.28 4.26
C GLY A 170 -8.36 11.59 3.21
N ALA A 171 -7.13 11.19 3.56
CA ALA A 171 -6.23 10.43 2.70
C ALA A 171 -6.18 8.94 3.08
N ILE A 172 -5.74 8.10 2.14
CA ILE A 172 -5.59 6.65 2.34
C ILE A 172 -4.14 6.34 2.68
N LEU A 173 -3.92 5.61 3.77
CA LEU A 173 -2.62 5.07 4.11
C LEU A 173 -2.40 3.70 3.46
N LYS A 174 -1.23 3.50 2.82
CA LYS A 174 -0.72 2.19 2.41
C LYS A 174 0.58 1.90 3.17
N VAL A 175 0.67 0.75 3.83
CA VAL A 175 1.85 0.36 4.63
C VAL A 175 2.74 -0.57 3.83
N ILE A 176 3.96 -0.13 3.54
CA ILE A 176 5.00 -0.93 2.90
C ILE A 176 5.67 -1.76 3.97
N ILE A 177 5.57 -3.08 3.87
CA ILE A 177 6.17 -4.01 4.83
C ILE A 177 7.60 -4.44 4.46
N GLU A 178 8.07 -4.16 3.25
CA GLU A 178 9.34 -4.61 2.66
C GLU A 178 9.51 -6.12 2.78
N ALA A 179 8.61 -6.86 2.15
CA ALA A 179 8.42 -8.29 2.31
C ALA A 179 9.69 -9.13 2.11
N ALA A 180 10.60 -8.68 1.25
CA ALA A 180 11.86 -9.38 0.98
C ALA A 180 12.83 -9.43 2.18
N LEU A 181 12.60 -8.60 3.21
CA LEU A 181 13.38 -8.61 4.46
C LEU A 181 12.75 -9.48 5.56
N LEU A 182 11.53 -10.00 5.35
CA LEU A 182 10.70 -10.59 6.38
C LEU A 182 10.53 -12.10 6.20
N SER A 183 10.46 -12.83 7.31
CA SER A 183 9.93 -14.20 7.32
C SER A 183 8.41 -14.17 7.04
N ASP A 184 7.81 -15.33 6.75
CA ASP A 184 6.37 -15.40 6.52
C ASP A 184 5.56 -15.03 7.79
N GLU A 185 6.04 -15.41 8.97
CA GLU A 185 5.44 -15.00 10.25
C GLU A 185 5.49 -13.49 10.44
N GLU A 186 6.64 -12.87 10.11
CA GLU A 186 6.79 -11.42 10.18
C GLU A 186 5.92 -10.69 9.17
N LYS A 187 5.72 -11.22 7.95
CA LYS A 187 4.80 -10.68 6.94
C LYS A 187 3.35 -10.71 7.43
N VAL A 188 2.93 -11.82 8.06
CA VAL A 188 1.61 -11.94 8.69
C VAL A 188 1.47 -10.92 9.81
N ALA A 189 2.44 -10.83 10.73
CA ALA A 189 2.41 -9.89 11.83
C ALA A 189 2.34 -8.43 11.35
N ALA A 190 3.20 -8.04 10.40
CA ALA A 190 3.22 -6.70 9.81
C ALA A 190 1.88 -6.34 9.15
N SER A 191 1.31 -7.28 8.38
CA SER A 191 0.04 -7.08 7.67
C SER A 191 -1.14 -6.93 8.64
N ALA A 192 -1.17 -7.74 9.69
CA ALA A 192 -2.18 -7.65 10.74
C ALA A 192 -2.08 -6.34 11.52
N ILE A 193 -0.86 -5.94 11.92
CA ILE A 193 -0.62 -4.67 12.60
C ILE A 193 -1.05 -3.49 11.73
N ALA A 194 -0.67 -3.47 10.45
CA ALA A 194 -1.07 -2.42 9.52
C ALA A 194 -2.60 -2.27 9.44
N LYS A 195 -3.31 -3.40 9.30
CA LYS A 195 -4.78 -3.41 9.29
C LYS A 195 -5.38 -2.88 10.59
N LEU A 196 -4.92 -3.36 11.75
CA LEU A 196 -5.41 -2.94 13.06
C LEU A 196 -5.11 -1.47 13.36
N ALA A 197 -4.00 -0.95 12.87
CA ALA A 197 -3.61 0.44 13.02
C ALA A 197 -4.38 1.40 12.06
N GLY A 198 -5.22 0.89 11.14
CA GLY A 198 -6.09 1.72 10.31
C GLY A 198 -5.60 1.93 8.88
N ALA A 199 -4.62 1.15 8.40
CA ALA A 199 -4.21 1.22 6.99
C ALA A 199 -5.34 0.82 6.03
N GLY A 200 -5.41 1.50 4.89
CA GLY A 200 -6.30 1.12 3.78
C GLY A 200 -5.69 0.04 2.88
N PHE A 201 -4.35 -0.06 2.83
CA PHE A 201 -3.62 -1.07 2.08
C PHE A 201 -2.40 -1.59 2.84
N VAL A 202 -2.04 -2.85 2.56
CA VAL A 202 -0.67 -3.35 2.75
C VAL A 202 0.01 -3.40 1.39
N LYS A 203 1.23 -2.87 1.31
CA LYS A 203 2.07 -2.86 0.10
C LYS A 203 3.29 -3.75 0.33
N THR A 204 3.66 -4.56 -0.67
CA THR A 204 4.74 -5.52 -0.55
C THR A 204 6.12 -4.89 -0.34
N SER A 205 6.49 -3.92 -1.17
CA SER A 205 7.89 -3.51 -1.31
C SER A 205 8.05 -2.04 -1.68
N THR A 206 9.21 -1.47 -1.32
CA THR A 206 9.61 -0.11 -1.73
C THR A 206 10.05 -0.06 -3.21
N GLY A 207 10.65 -1.12 -3.71
CA GLY A 207 11.39 -1.16 -4.97
C GLY A 207 12.86 -0.73 -4.86
N PHE A 208 13.33 -0.41 -3.64
CA PHE A 208 14.72 -0.05 -3.31
C PHE A 208 15.40 -1.10 -2.42
N GLY A 209 14.63 -2.07 -1.94
CA GLY A 209 15.13 -3.18 -1.15
C GLY A 209 15.72 -4.32 -1.98
N PRO A 210 16.09 -5.44 -1.33
CA PRO A 210 16.77 -6.56 -1.99
C PRO A 210 15.84 -7.37 -2.92
N GLY A 211 14.51 -7.16 -2.87
CA GLY A 211 13.54 -7.87 -3.70
C GLY A 211 12.29 -7.05 -4.00
N GLY A 212 11.43 -7.60 -4.84
CA GLY A 212 10.14 -7.02 -5.21
C GLY A 212 8.97 -7.91 -4.77
N ALA A 213 7.78 -7.67 -5.35
CA ALA A 213 6.60 -8.47 -5.10
C ALA A 213 6.76 -9.91 -5.62
N THR A 214 6.33 -10.88 -4.82
CA THR A 214 6.16 -12.27 -5.25
C THR A 214 4.70 -12.69 -5.15
N LEU A 215 4.29 -13.71 -5.91
CA LEU A 215 2.92 -14.23 -5.85
C LEU A 215 2.62 -14.80 -4.46
N ALA A 216 3.60 -15.46 -3.84
CA ALA A 216 3.47 -16.03 -2.50
C ALA A 216 3.24 -14.92 -1.45
N ASP A 217 4.00 -13.82 -1.50
CA ASP A 217 3.81 -12.70 -0.59
C ASP A 217 2.45 -12.04 -0.74
N VAL A 218 2.01 -11.79 -1.99
CA VAL A 218 0.69 -11.20 -2.25
C VAL A 218 -0.43 -12.11 -1.73
N ALA A 219 -0.37 -13.41 -1.98
CA ALA A 219 -1.35 -14.37 -1.50
C ALA A 219 -1.36 -14.45 0.04
N LEU A 220 -0.20 -14.46 0.69
CA LEU A 220 -0.07 -14.49 2.15
C LEU A 220 -0.62 -13.21 2.79
N ILE A 221 -0.28 -12.03 2.25
CA ILE A 221 -0.82 -10.75 2.71
C ILE A 221 -2.35 -10.74 2.55
N ARG A 222 -2.86 -11.15 1.39
CA ARG A 222 -4.31 -11.22 1.13
C ARG A 222 -5.03 -12.16 2.10
N ALA A 223 -4.48 -13.34 2.36
CA ALA A 223 -5.02 -14.27 3.33
C ALA A 223 -5.05 -13.69 4.76
N THR A 224 -4.04 -12.89 5.10
CA THR A 224 -3.92 -12.23 6.41
C THR A 224 -4.93 -11.10 6.59
N VAL A 225 -5.06 -10.20 5.59
CA VAL A 225 -5.88 -8.99 5.75
C VAL A 225 -7.34 -9.19 5.34
N GLY A 226 -7.66 -10.29 4.67
CA GLY A 226 -9.01 -10.54 4.13
C GLY A 226 -9.37 -9.53 3.03
N HIS A 227 -10.67 -9.23 2.90
CA HIS A 227 -11.19 -8.34 1.84
C HIS A 227 -11.44 -6.90 2.32
N GLY A 228 -11.23 -6.60 3.61
CA GLY A 228 -11.52 -5.31 4.23
C GLY A 228 -10.54 -4.19 3.88
N ILE A 229 -9.31 -4.54 3.48
CA ILE A 229 -8.29 -3.59 3.02
C ILE A 229 -7.61 -4.08 1.75
N GLY A 230 -6.98 -3.17 1.03
CA GLY A 230 -6.32 -3.47 -0.24
C GLY A 230 -4.95 -4.15 -0.06
N VAL A 231 -4.50 -4.82 -1.12
CA VAL A 231 -3.13 -5.31 -1.26
C VAL A 231 -2.51 -4.66 -2.49
N LYS A 232 -1.41 -3.92 -2.31
CA LYS A 232 -0.65 -3.32 -3.41
C LYS A 232 0.61 -4.14 -3.67
N ALA A 233 0.71 -4.74 -4.84
CA ALA A 233 1.94 -5.38 -5.31
C ALA A 233 2.85 -4.34 -5.96
N ALA A 234 4.11 -4.24 -5.55
CA ALA A 234 5.08 -3.29 -6.09
C ALA A 234 6.50 -3.86 -6.07
N GLY A 235 7.34 -3.40 -7.00
CA GLY A 235 8.71 -3.87 -7.18
C GLY A 235 8.80 -5.04 -8.16
N GLY A 236 9.52 -4.82 -9.27
CA GLY A 236 9.78 -5.85 -10.28
C GLY A 236 8.68 -6.13 -11.30
N ILE A 237 7.52 -5.48 -11.22
CA ILE A 237 6.38 -5.70 -12.12
C ILE A 237 6.56 -4.82 -13.37
N ARG A 238 6.83 -5.44 -14.52
CA ARG A 238 7.23 -4.72 -15.75
C ARG A 238 6.45 -5.11 -17.01
N ASP A 239 5.54 -6.06 -16.92
CA ASP A 239 4.74 -6.58 -18.03
C ASP A 239 3.36 -7.02 -17.56
N TRP A 240 2.44 -7.21 -18.50
CA TRP A 240 1.06 -7.60 -18.21
C TRP A 240 0.96 -8.99 -17.60
N ALA A 241 1.76 -9.95 -18.05
CA ALA A 241 1.71 -11.32 -17.53
C ALA A 241 1.99 -11.32 -16.04
N THR A 242 3.04 -10.61 -15.59
CA THR A 242 3.39 -10.45 -14.17
C THR A 242 2.30 -9.68 -13.42
N ALA A 243 1.81 -8.56 -13.96
CA ALA A 243 0.76 -7.76 -13.30
C ALA A 243 -0.52 -8.58 -13.11
N ARG A 244 -0.97 -9.30 -14.15
CA ARG A 244 -2.13 -10.19 -14.09
C ARG A 244 -1.96 -11.29 -13.04
N ALA A 245 -0.78 -11.90 -12.96
CA ALA A 245 -0.50 -12.92 -11.96
C ALA A 245 -0.57 -12.36 -10.52
N MET A 246 -0.09 -11.13 -10.27
CA MET A 246 -0.23 -10.47 -8.98
C MET A 246 -1.69 -10.17 -8.63
N LEU A 247 -2.49 -9.71 -9.60
CA LEU A 247 -3.93 -9.49 -9.41
C LEU A 247 -4.65 -10.81 -9.08
N SER A 248 -4.32 -11.88 -9.80
CA SER A 248 -4.87 -13.22 -9.55
C SER A 248 -4.46 -13.77 -8.17
N ALA A 249 -3.28 -13.43 -7.67
CA ALA A 249 -2.81 -13.79 -6.32
C ALA A 249 -3.51 -12.98 -5.20
N GLY A 250 -4.31 -11.96 -5.55
CA GLY A 250 -5.09 -11.20 -4.59
C GLY A 250 -4.70 -9.72 -4.45
N ALA A 251 -3.79 -9.19 -5.30
CA ALA A 251 -3.57 -7.77 -5.35
C ALA A 251 -4.82 -7.03 -5.86
N SER A 252 -5.04 -5.83 -5.35
CA SER A 252 -6.07 -4.89 -5.83
C SER A 252 -5.46 -3.57 -6.31
N ARG A 253 -4.15 -3.47 -6.30
CA ARG A 253 -3.38 -2.31 -6.82
C ARG A 253 -1.99 -2.77 -7.26
N ILE A 254 -1.47 -2.19 -8.32
CA ILE A 254 -0.14 -2.45 -8.88
C ILE A 254 0.69 -1.16 -8.82
N GLY A 255 1.85 -1.20 -8.16
CA GLY A 255 2.83 -0.11 -8.20
C GLY A 255 3.93 -0.42 -9.22
N THR A 256 4.06 0.38 -10.26
CA THR A 256 5.03 0.14 -11.34
C THR A 256 5.45 1.43 -12.05
N SER A 257 6.68 1.46 -12.56
CA SER A 257 7.15 2.48 -13.52
C SER A 257 6.88 2.10 -14.99
N SER A 258 6.32 0.92 -15.24
CA SER A 258 6.05 0.38 -16.58
C SER A 258 4.56 0.38 -16.93
N GLY A 259 3.77 1.30 -16.35
CA GLY A 259 2.31 1.31 -16.48
C GLY A 259 1.84 1.33 -17.93
N VAL A 260 2.43 2.21 -18.76
CA VAL A 260 2.09 2.34 -20.20
C VAL A 260 2.32 1.02 -20.94
N LYS A 261 3.48 0.37 -20.71
CA LYS A 261 3.80 -0.92 -21.35
C LYS A 261 2.80 -2.00 -20.91
N ILE A 262 2.52 -2.11 -19.61
CA ILE A 262 1.57 -3.09 -19.07
C ILE A 262 0.19 -2.91 -19.72
N LEU A 263 -0.25 -1.67 -19.87
CA LEU A 263 -1.54 -1.35 -20.46
C LEU A 263 -1.61 -1.70 -21.93
N ALA A 264 -0.55 -1.39 -22.71
CA ALA A 264 -0.47 -1.75 -24.12
C ALA A 264 -0.52 -3.28 -24.32
N GLU A 265 0.18 -4.04 -23.48
CA GLU A 265 0.15 -5.51 -23.52
C GLU A 265 -1.22 -6.07 -23.08
N ALA A 266 -1.88 -5.45 -22.08
CA ALA A 266 -3.21 -5.85 -21.64
C ALA A 266 -4.28 -5.63 -22.72
N ALA A 267 -4.14 -4.57 -23.50
CA ALA A 267 -5.06 -4.27 -24.62
C ALA A 267 -4.89 -5.23 -25.80
N ALA A 268 -3.74 -5.90 -25.91
CA ALA A 268 -3.43 -6.86 -26.99
C ALA A 268 -3.71 -8.32 -26.59
N ALA A 269 -4.09 -8.61 -25.33
CA ALA A 269 -4.29 -9.94 -24.78
C ALA A 269 -5.75 -10.35 -24.77
#